data_138e4d6416c29e29e0582f4f69c47dac
#
_entry.id   138e4d6416c29e29e0582f4f69c47dac
#
_cell.length_a   1.000
_cell.length_b   1.000
_cell.length_c   1.000
_cell.angle_alpha   90.00
_cell.angle_beta   90.00
_cell.angle_gamma   90.00
#
_symmetry.space_group_name_H-M   'P 1'
#
loop_
_entity.id
_entity.type
_entity.pdbx_description
1 polymer ?
#
loop_
_entity_poly.entity_id
_entity_poly.type
_entity_poly.pdbx_seq_one_letter_code
_entity_poly.pdbx_strand_id
1 'polypeptide(L)'
;MNHINTSRLSFLVAGIVLSLLFGYIAQKYRDLSNTTDRERATRLHKKGVFFIILSCLAMWLPSALRYNVGIDNDTYQMQFNAMSQLSDAFLYYEPVYGLLCYLCKSWFNDYQVLIFITAMITGGLMWRSIYKYSNSIVLCIVGCIAVNMYFMSFTVIRQFISIAILLNSVEFIKDRKPIQFVVLLILAASFHYTALIFGVLYLLYSDNLQLFTKKNILIVASVFLFFSYIDSILGSAFTTLSALREGYSDYEYSDASKNIAEIIFLLPVLLYALVYRKQLIDLNRMNSVLFWVVVMLFVSKAIGMVSPGLSRVHYYFVFCTPFMMSYSTKLKSNLSRLILPFVIIIYYVWSIQNIFEYQWEDFLPYQSILQK
;
A
#
# COMPACT_ATOMS: atom_id res chain seq x y z
N MET A 1 -21.13 14.60 20.38
CA MET A 1 -19.65 14.62 20.43
C MET A 1 -19.24 13.59 21.47
N ASN A 2 -19.01 12.36 21.07
CA ASN A 2 -18.53 11.31 21.96
C ASN A 2 -17.11 11.67 22.37
N HIS A 3 -16.80 11.63 23.69
CA HIS A 3 -15.47 11.87 24.22
C HIS A 3 -14.48 10.92 23.56
N ILE A 4 -13.65 11.46 22.66
CA ILE A 4 -12.51 10.74 22.10
C ILE A 4 -11.67 10.31 23.29
N ASN A 5 -11.60 9.02 23.54
CA ASN A 5 -10.81 8.50 24.66
C ASN A 5 -9.32 8.73 24.32
N THR A 6 -8.77 9.83 24.83
CA THR A 6 -7.43 10.33 24.54
C THR A 6 -6.34 9.30 24.79
N SER A 7 -6.53 8.36 25.74
CA SER A 7 -5.58 7.29 26.02
C SER A 7 -5.44 6.27 24.88
N ARG A 8 -6.49 6.07 24.10
CA ARG A 8 -6.49 5.12 22.97
C ARG A 8 -5.80 5.69 21.75
N LEU A 9 -6.00 6.97 21.46
CA LEU A 9 -5.30 7.68 20.39
C LEU A 9 -3.82 7.86 20.70
N SER A 10 -3.45 8.04 21.97
CA SER A 10 -2.05 8.24 22.40
C SER A 10 -1.15 7.05 22.03
N PHE A 11 -1.65 5.81 22.10
CA PHE A 11 -0.88 4.62 21.72
C PHE A 11 -0.53 4.61 20.23
N LEU A 12 -1.49 4.95 19.36
CA LEU A 12 -1.28 5.06 17.92
C LEU A 12 -0.31 6.20 17.57
N VAL A 13 -0.52 7.38 18.17
CA VAL A 13 0.34 8.56 17.96
C VAL A 13 1.76 8.30 18.45
N ALA A 14 1.92 7.69 19.62
CA ALA A 14 3.23 7.31 20.15
C ALA A 14 3.95 6.33 19.20
N GLY A 15 3.23 5.35 18.67
CA GLY A 15 3.76 4.43 17.67
C GLY A 15 4.29 5.14 16.41
N ILE A 16 3.55 6.11 15.90
CA ILE A 16 3.95 6.94 14.75
C ILE A 16 5.21 7.75 15.09
N VAL A 17 5.22 8.46 16.22
CA VAL A 17 6.36 9.30 16.64
C VAL A 17 7.62 8.47 16.84
N LEU A 18 7.52 7.34 17.54
CA LEU A 18 8.65 6.43 17.73
C LEU A 18 9.14 5.82 16.43
N SER A 19 8.22 5.48 15.50
CA SER A 19 8.59 4.99 14.18
C SER A 19 9.40 6.01 13.39
N LEU A 20 9.01 7.27 13.40
CA LEU A 20 9.76 8.35 12.76
C LEU A 20 11.14 8.56 13.39
N LEU A 21 11.23 8.52 14.72
CA LEU A 21 12.49 8.65 15.45
C LEU A 21 13.46 7.51 15.10
N PHE A 22 13.00 6.27 15.20
CA PHE A 22 13.82 5.10 14.86
C PHE A 22 14.15 5.05 13.37
N GLY A 23 13.24 5.47 12.50
CA GLY A 23 13.47 5.62 11.06
C GLY A 23 14.58 6.64 10.75
N TYR A 24 14.60 7.76 11.45
CA TYR A 24 15.67 8.76 11.35
C TYR A 24 17.04 8.19 11.78
N ILE A 25 17.08 7.47 12.90
CA ILE A 25 18.29 6.82 13.38
C ILE A 25 18.77 5.76 12.40
N ALA A 26 17.84 4.93 11.88
CA ALA A 26 18.12 3.93 10.86
C ALA A 26 18.74 4.55 9.60
N GLN A 27 18.18 5.68 9.14
CA GLN A 27 18.70 6.43 8.00
C GLN A 27 20.14 6.91 8.25
N LYS A 28 20.41 7.52 9.41
CA LYS A 28 21.78 7.96 9.76
C LYS A 28 22.81 6.81 9.68
N TYR A 29 22.48 5.65 10.24
CA TYR A 29 23.37 4.49 10.18
C TYR A 29 23.52 3.95 8.76
N ARG A 30 22.46 3.91 7.97
CA ARG A 30 22.51 3.51 6.55
C ARG A 30 23.41 4.47 5.75
N ASP A 31 23.25 5.76 5.91
CA ASP A 31 24.00 6.78 5.18
C ASP A 31 25.49 6.72 5.57
N LEU A 32 25.81 6.57 6.85
CA LEU A 32 27.19 6.38 7.34
C LEU A 32 27.81 5.08 6.83
N SER A 33 27.03 4.00 6.69
CA SER A 33 27.55 2.73 6.15
C SER A 33 28.00 2.83 4.70
N ASN A 34 27.41 3.76 3.93
CA ASN A 34 27.76 3.97 2.53
C ASN A 34 29.05 4.80 2.31
N THR A 35 29.58 5.41 3.36
CA THR A 35 30.71 6.35 3.28
C THR A 35 31.97 5.89 4.04
N THR A 36 31.99 4.66 4.53
CA THR A 36 33.08 4.16 5.39
C THR A 36 33.69 2.86 4.84
N ASP A 37 34.79 2.41 5.44
CA ASP A 37 35.45 1.14 5.11
C ASP A 37 34.52 -0.08 5.32
N ARG A 38 34.82 -1.18 4.66
CA ARG A 38 33.99 -2.37 4.57
C ARG A 38 33.61 -2.97 5.93
N GLU A 39 34.56 -3.02 6.87
CA GLU A 39 34.29 -3.64 8.18
C GLU A 39 33.37 -2.77 9.03
N ARG A 40 33.65 -1.48 9.10
CA ARG A 40 32.83 -0.49 9.79
C ARG A 40 31.45 -0.35 9.12
N ALA A 41 31.39 -0.37 7.77
CA ALA A 41 30.16 -0.37 7.00
C ALA A 41 29.23 -1.51 7.41
N THR A 42 29.76 -2.73 7.55
CA THR A 42 28.96 -3.89 7.97
C THR A 42 28.38 -3.71 9.37
N ARG A 43 29.14 -3.18 10.32
CA ARG A 43 28.67 -2.90 11.70
C ARG A 43 27.59 -1.81 11.70
N LEU A 44 27.78 -0.73 10.94
CA LEU A 44 26.81 0.36 10.84
C LEU A 44 25.53 -0.10 10.13
N HIS A 45 25.65 -0.90 9.07
CA HIS A 45 24.48 -1.48 8.40
C HIS A 45 23.63 -2.34 9.36
N LYS A 46 24.24 -3.21 10.17
CA LYS A 46 23.53 -3.99 11.19
C LYS A 46 22.76 -3.09 12.18
N LYS A 47 23.38 -1.98 12.63
CA LYS A 47 22.69 -0.99 13.47
C LYS A 47 21.53 -0.33 12.74
N GLY A 48 21.69 0.03 11.47
CA GLY A 48 20.60 0.56 10.64
C GLY A 48 19.43 -0.41 10.51
N VAL A 49 19.73 -1.71 10.27
CA VAL A 49 18.71 -2.77 10.24
C VAL A 49 18.01 -2.93 11.58
N PHE A 50 18.73 -2.89 12.70
CA PHE A 50 18.12 -2.95 14.03
C PHE A 50 17.12 -1.79 14.26
N PHE A 51 17.51 -0.56 13.94
CA PHE A 51 16.62 0.59 14.13
C PHE A 51 15.46 0.62 13.16
N ILE A 52 15.60 0.12 11.92
CA ILE A 52 14.44 0.03 11.03
C ILE A 52 13.43 -1.04 11.50
N ILE A 53 13.90 -2.11 12.13
CA ILE A 53 13.01 -3.09 12.78
C ILE A 53 12.26 -2.44 13.95
N LEU A 54 12.93 -1.65 14.80
CA LEU A 54 12.27 -0.90 15.85
C LEU A 54 11.25 0.10 15.31
N SER A 55 11.57 0.78 14.20
CA SER A 55 10.65 1.67 13.50
C SER A 55 9.41 0.92 12.99
N CYS A 56 9.61 -0.27 12.41
CA CYS A 56 8.54 -1.15 11.97
C CYS A 56 7.64 -1.55 13.15
N LEU A 57 8.23 -2.08 14.21
CA LEU A 57 7.49 -2.52 15.39
C LEU A 57 6.68 -1.36 15.99
N ALA A 58 7.29 -0.18 16.16
CA ALA A 58 6.61 0.99 16.71
C ALA A 58 5.35 1.37 15.90
N MET A 59 5.42 1.32 14.55
CA MET A 59 4.29 1.65 13.68
C MET A 59 3.25 0.53 13.59
N TRP A 60 3.71 -0.72 13.49
CA TRP A 60 2.84 -1.84 13.15
C TRP A 60 2.31 -2.61 14.35
N LEU A 61 2.89 -2.50 15.56
CA LEU A 61 2.28 -3.06 16.77
C LEU A 61 0.90 -2.48 17.06
N PRO A 62 0.66 -1.15 16.97
CA PRO A 62 -0.71 -0.63 17.04
C PRO A 62 -1.63 -1.26 16.00
N SER A 63 -1.18 -1.41 14.75
CA SER A 63 -1.97 -2.10 13.71
C SER A 63 -2.25 -3.57 14.07
N ALA A 64 -1.26 -4.28 14.59
CA ALA A 64 -1.36 -5.70 14.95
C ALA A 64 -2.25 -5.97 16.19
N LEU A 65 -2.28 -5.01 17.10
CA LEU A 65 -3.05 -5.10 18.37
C LEU A 65 -4.42 -4.42 18.29
N ARG A 66 -4.83 -3.92 17.10
CA ARG A 66 -6.14 -3.30 16.93
C ARG A 66 -7.27 -4.29 17.16
N TYR A 67 -8.37 -3.82 17.73
CA TYR A 67 -9.56 -4.62 18.00
C TYR A 67 -10.79 -3.90 17.44
N ASN A 68 -11.55 -4.56 16.58
CA ASN A 68 -12.72 -4.01 15.88
C ASN A 68 -12.45 -2.67 15.18
N VAL A 69 -11.34 -2.59 14.43
CA VAL A 69 -10.95 -1.39 13.68
C VAL A 69 -10.73 -1.73 12.21
N GLY A 70 -11.40 -1.01 11.33
CA GLY A 70 -11.37 -1.15 9.87
C GLY A 70 -12.72 -1.54 9.30
N ILE A 71 -13.11 -0.90 8.19
CA ILE A 71 -14.44 -1.03 7.55
C ILE A 71 -14.79 -2.50 7.25
N ASP A 72 -13.85 -3.27 6.70
CA ASP A 72 -14.08 -4.66 6.32
C ASP A 72 -13.86 -5.65 7.50
N ASN A 73 -13.58 -5.15 8.73
CA ASN A 73 -13.19 -5.99 9.87
C ASN A 73 -14.27 -7.03 10.22
N ASP A 74 -15.53 -6.60 10.33
CA ASP A 74 -16.63 -7.48 10.74
C ASP A 74 -16.87 -8.59 9.70
N THR A 75 -16.74 -8.26 8.41
CA THR A 75 -16.83 -9.25 7.32
C THR A 75 -15.72 -10.29 7.43
N TYR A 76 -14.47 -9.87 7.66
CA TYR A 76 -13.36 -10.82 7.84
C TYR A 76 -13.55 -11.68 9.08
N GLN A 77 -14.01 -11.11 10.20
CA GLN A 77 -14.24 -11.84 11.44
C GLN A 77 -15.39 -12.86 11.29
N MET A 78 -16.48 -12.45 10.65
CA MET A 78 -17.62 -13.34 10.37
C MET A 78 -17.18 -14.54 9.50
N GLN A 79 -16.47 -14.29 8.40
CA GLN A 79 -15.96 -15.32 7.50
C GLN A 79 -14.96 -16.24 8.22
N PHE A 80 -14.05 -15.68 9.03
CA PHE A 80 -13.12 -16.47 9.85
C PHE A 80 -13.86 -17.38 10.83
N ASN A 81 -14.89 -16.88 11.50
CA ASN A 81 -15.67 -17.67 12.46
C ASN A 81 -16.48 -18.78 11.79
N ALA A 82 -16.98 -18.54 10.57
CA ALA A 82 -17.75 -19.53 9.80
C ALA A 82 -16.90 -20.69 9.24
N MET A 83 -15.57 -20.58 9.22
CA MET A 83 -14.70 -21.66 8.73
C MET A 83 -14.68 -22.84 9.67
N SER A 84 -14.96 -24.03 9.15
CA SER A 84 -14.84 -25.31 9.86
C SER A 84 -13.78 -26.24 9.25
N GLN A 85 -13.54 -26.14 7.94
CA GLN A 85 -12.58 -26.95 7.18
C GLN A 85 -11.84 -26.12 6.14
N LEU A 86 -10.75 -26.67 5.59
CA LEU A 86 -9.89 -25.94 4.64
C LEU A 86 -10.62 -25.51 3.36
N SER A 87 -11.58 -26.30 2.88
CA SER A 87 -12.39 -25.96 1.70
C SER A 87 -13.19 -24.67 1.90
N ASP A 88 -13.65 -24.40 3.12
CA ASP A 88 -14.42 -23.19 3.42
C ASP A 88 -13.57 -21.94 3.23
N ALA A 89 -12.28 -22.01 3.59
CA ALA A 89 -11.35 -20.92 3.40
C ALA A 89 -11.20 -20.54 1.91
N PHE A 90 -11.20 -21.52 1.01
CA PHE A 90 -11.09 -21.28 -0.43
C PHE A 90 -12.39 -20.83 -1.09
N LEU A 91 -13.52 -20.93 -0.39
CA LEU A 91 -14.78 -20.33 -0.83
C LEU A 91 -14.81 -18.80 -0.60
N TYR A 92 -14.09 -18.33 0.42
CA TYR A 92 -14.10 -16.92 0.81
C TYR A 92 -12.89 -16.16 0.27
N TYR A 93 -11.74 -16.83 0.09
CA TYR A 93 -10.45 -16.18 -0.08
C TYR A 93 -9.59 -16.82 -1.16
N GLU A 94 -8.61 -16.09 -1.62
CA GLU A 94 -7.52 -16.57 -2.46
C GLU A 94 -6.66 -17.61 -1.71
N PRO A 95 -5.96 -18.50 -2.43
CA PRO A 95 -5.41 -19.73 -1.85
C PRO A 95 -4.48 -19.53 -0.65
N VAL A 96 -3.52 -18.59 -0.74
CA VAL A 96 -2.53 -18.42 0.34
C VAL A 96 -3.12 -17.65 1.52
N TYR A 97 -3.99 -16.67 1.26
CA TYR A 97 -4.67 -16.00 2.35
C TYR A 97 -5.68 -16.92 3.04
N GLY A 98 -6.43 -17.70 2.28
CA GLY A 98 -7.36 -18.71 2.83
C GLY A 98 -6.65 -19.75 3.67
N LEU A 99 -5.50 -20.26 3.20
CA LEU A 99 -4.66 -21.17 3.98
C LEU A 99 -4.20 -20.53 5.29
N LEU A 100 -3.75 -19.26 5.26
CA LEU A 100 -3.34 -18.52 6.46
C LEU A 100 -4.51 -18.39 7.46
N CYS A 101 -5.70 -18.05 6.97
CA CYS A 101 -6.91 -17.97 7.80
C CYS A 101 -7.23 -19.30 8.45
N TYR A 102 -7.21 -20.39 7.67
CA TYR A 102 -7.47 -21.73 8.18
C TYR A 102 -6.44 -22.18 9.23
N LEU A 103 -5.16 -21.92 9.02
CA LEU A 103 -4.12 -22.24 10.00
C LEU A 103 -4.31 -21.45 11.31
N CYS A 104 -4.61 -20.15 11.22
CA CYS A 104 -4.93 -19.36 12.41
C CYS A 104 -6.18 -19.89 13.13
N LYS A 105 -7.21 -20.29 12.37
CA LYS A 105 -8.44 -20.86 12.93
C LYS A 105 -8.18 -22.20 13.61
N SER A 106 -7.48 -23.12 12.93
CA SER A 106 -7.26 -24.49 13.41
C SER A 106 -6.31 -24.57 14.62
N TRP A 107 -5.28 -23.71 14.66
CA TRP A 107 -4.26 -23.75 15.73
C TRP A 107 -4.61 -22.89 16.94
N PHE A 108 -5.22 -21.72 16.71
CA PHE A 108 -5.46 -20.73 17.77
C PHE A 108 -6.94 -20.47 18.02
N ASN A 109 -7.80 -20.71 17.03
CA ASN A 109 -9.22 -20.37 17.05
C ASN A 109 -9.51 -18.91 17.48
N ASP A 110 -8.60 -18.00 17.12
CA ASP A 110 -8.65 -16.59 17.49
C ASP A 110 -8.36 -15.71 16.26
N TYR A 111 -9.35 -14.89 15.89
CA TYR A 111 -9.25 -13.94 14.79
C TYR A 111 -8.15 -12.87 15.02
N GLN A 112 -7.89 -12.53 16.29
CA GLN A 112 -6.86 -11.54 16.63
C GLN A 112 -5.45 -12.01 16.22
N VAL A 113 -5.19 -13.30 16.24
CA VAL A 113 -3.93 -13.89 15.76
C VAL A 113 -3.77 -13.65 14.25
N LEU A 114 -4.83 -13.77 13.46
CA LEU A 114 -4.81 -13.48 12.04
C LEU A 114 -4.49 -11.98 11.78
N ILE A 115 -5.15 -11.07 12.53
CA ILE A 115 -4.87 -9.63 12.46
C ILE A 115 -3.42 -9.33 12.79
N PHE A 116 -2.89 -9.94 13.86
CA PHE A 116 -1.49 -9.76 14.26
C PHE A 116 -0.51 -10.21 13.17
N ILE A 117 -0.68 -11.42 12.67
CA ILE A 117 0.23 -12.01 11.67
C ILE A 117 0.19 -11.19 10.36
N THR A 118 -1.00 -10.86 9.88
CA THR A 118 -1.16 -10.08 8.63
C THR A 118 -0.58 -8.69 8.72
N ALA A 119 -0.76 -8.00 9.85
CA ALA A 119 -0.17 -6.70 10.09
C ALA A 119 1.36 -6.77 10.13
N MET A 120 1.93 -7.77 10.82
CA MET A 120 3.39 -7.92 10.92
C MET A 120 4.04 -8.30 9.60
N ILE A 121 3.40 -9.15 8.77
CA ILE A 121 3.86 -9.47 7.42
C ILE A 121 3.86 -8.20 6.55
N THR A 122 2.75 -7.48 6.52
CA THR A 122 2.61 -6.25 5.74
C THR A 122 3.65 -5.21 6.15
N GLY A 123 3.75 -4.95 7.45
CA GLY A 123 4.70 -3.99 8.00
C GLY A 123 6.15 -4.35 7.73
N GLY A 124 6.52 -5.60 7.98
CA GLY A 124 7.89 -6.08 7.76
C GLY A 124 8.32 -5.93 6.29
N LEU A 125 7.47 -6.32 5.34
CA LEU A 125 7.77 -6.20 3.91
C LEU A 125 7.79 -4.74 3.44
N MET A 126 6.88 -3.89 3.92
CA MET A 126 6.87 -2.46 3.60
C MET A 126 8.11 -1.75 4.14
N TRP A 127 8.46 -1.97 5.43
CA TRP A 127 9.62 -1.32 6.06
C TRP A 127 10.95 -1.80 5.46
N ARG A 128 11.04 -3.09 5.06
CA ARG A 128 12.17 -3.57 4.26
C ARG A 128 12.31 -2.77 2.97
N SER A 129 11.21 -2.53 2.26
CA SER A 129 11.22 -1.77 1.01
C SER A 129 11.58 -0.30 1.25
N ILE A 130 11.04 0.33 2.30
CA ILE A 130 11.38 1.70 2.70
C ILE A 130 12.88 1.79 3.01
N TYR A 131 13.43 0.88 3.82
CA TYR A 131 14.85 0.88 4.16
C TYR A 131 15.74 0.73 2.93
N LYS A 132 15.34 -0.15 1.99
CA LYS A 132 16.14 -0.49 0.81
C LYS A 132 16.05 0.56 -0.30
N TYR A 133 14.87 1.10 -0.55
CA TYR A 133 14.60 1.87 -1.78
C TYR A 133 14.36 3.35 -1.56
N SER A 134 13.99 3.81 -0.35
CA SER A 134 13.80 5.23 -0.12
C SER A 134 15.13 5.98 0.00
N ASN A 135 15.15 7.23 -0.43
CA ASN A 135 16.26 8.13 -0.15
C ASN A 135 16.17 8.68 1.29
N SER A 136 15.00 9.21 1.68
CA SER A 136 14.69 9.62 3.04
C SER A 136 13.66 8.68 3.66
N ILE A 137 14.07 7.91 4.67
CA ILE A 137 13.19 6.97 5.40
C ILE A 137 12.04 7.73 6.05
N VAL A 138 12.36 8.83 6.75
CA VAL A 138 11.38 9.64 7.48
C VAL A 138 10.30 10.19 6.53
N LEU A 139 10.71 10.81 5.41
CA LEU A 139 9.74 11.34 4.44
C LEU A 139 8.92 10.23 3.76
N CYS A 140 9.51 9.04 3.55
CA CYS A 140 8.76 7.93 3.01
C CYS A 140 7.69 7.43 4.00
N ILE A 141 8.01 7.33 5.31
CA ILE A 141 7.04 6.97 6.36
C ILE A 141 5.93 8.04 6.45
N VAL A 142 6.30 9.32 6.51
CA VAL A 142 5.32 10.43 6.49
C VAL A 142 4.44 10.35 5.25
N GLY A 143 5.02 10.09 4.09
CA GLY A 143 4.27 9.90 2.85
C GLY A 143 3.27 8.74 2.91
N CYS A 144 3.64 7.60 3.50
CA CYS A 144 2.73 6.45 3.69
C CYS A 144 1.52 6.81 4.56
N ILE A 145 1.72 7.65 5.57
CA ILE A 145 0.62 8.16 6.40
C ILE A 145 -0.22 9.16 5.60
N ALA A 146 0.45 10.11 4.94
CA ALA A 146 -0.20 11.21 4.24
C ALA A 146 -1.05 10.77 3.04
N VAL A 147 -0.70 9.70 2.33
CA VAL A 147 -1.53 9.11 1.28
C VAL A 147 -2.45 7.99 1.79
N ASN A 148 -2.69 7.97 3.09
CA ASN A 148 -3.60 7.05 3.78
C ASN A 148 -3.27 5.54 3.67
N MET A 149 -2.07 5.17 3.20
CA MET A 149 -1.68 3.76 3.06
C MET A 149 -1.70 3.01 4.38
N TYR A 150 -1.23 3.64 5.46
CA TYR A 150 -1.17 3.01 6.77
C TYR A 150 -2.57 2.65 7.29
N PHE A 151 -3.52 3.59 7.27
CA PHE A 151 -4.87 3.36 7.78
C PHE A 151 -5.68 2.43 6.89
N MET A 152 -5.57 2.58 5.56
CA MET A 152 -6.24 1.68 4.61
C MET A 152 -5.77 0.22 4.74
N SER A 153 -4.56 -0.02 5.23
CA SER A 153 -4.09 -1.38 5.53
C SER A 153 -4.89 -2.08 6.64
N PHE A 154 -5.64 -1.34 7.46
CA PHE A 154 -6.51 -1.91 8.50
C PHE A 154 -7.80 -2.48 7.88
N THR A 155 -8.25 -1.89 6.78
CA THR A 155 -9.48 -2.27 6.08
C THR A 155 -9.21 -3.35 5.03
N VAL A 156 -8.35 -3.10 4.05
CA VAL A 156 -8.13 -4.00 2.91
C VAL A 156 -6.88 -4.88 3.13
N ILE A 157 -6.92 -5.72 4.16
CA ILE A 157 -5.80 -6.50 4.69
C ILE A 157 -5.10 -7.33 3.60
N ARG A 158 -5.86 -8.12 2.83
CA ARG A 158 -5.35 -9.01 1.77
C ARG A 158 -4.59 -8.22 0.70
N GLN A 159 -5.18 -7.12 0.26
CA GLN A 159 -4.60 -6.27 -0.76
C GLN A 159 -3.30 -5.62 -0.28
N PHE A 160 -3.21 -5.20 0.99
CA PHE A 160 -1.98 -4.59 1.50
C PHE A 160 -0.83 -5.58 1.70
N ILE A 161 -1.11 -6.85 2.02
CA ILE A 161 -0.07 -7.91 1.95
C ILE A 161 0.44 -8.03 0.51
N SER A 162 -0.45 -8.07 -0.47
CA SER A 162 -0.08 -8.14 -1.89
C SER A 162 0.75 -6.93 -2.32
N ILE A 163 0.37 -5.72 -1.93
CA ILE A 163 1.13 -4.49 -2.19
C ILE A 163 2.53 -4.58 -1.57
N ALA A 164 2.63 -5.04 -0.32
CA ALA A 164 3.91 -5.17 0.37
C ALA A 164 4.85 -6.18 -0.31
N ILE A 165 4.32 -7.28 -0.86
CA ILE A 165 5.07 -8.23 -1.68
C ILE A 165 5.53 -7.56 -2.99
N LEU A 166 4.62 -6.86 -3.68
CA LEU A 166 4.90 -6.21 -4.97
C LEU A 166 5.91 -5.07 -4.84
N LEU A 167 5.90 -4.32 -3.75
CA LEU A 167 6.95 -3.34 -3.45
C LEU A 167 8.36 -3.95 -3.48
N ASN A 168 8.49 -5.20 -3.01
CA ASN A 168 9.75 -5.93 -3.04
C ASN A 168 10.08 -6.53 -4.41
N SER A 169 9.14 -6.52 -5.36
CA SER A 169 9.36 -6.99 -6.74
C SER A 169 9.86 -5.91 -7.69
N VAL A 170 9.77 -4.63 -7.32
CA VAL A 170 10.09 -3.48 -8.21
C VAL A 170 11.53 -3.51 -8.74
N GLU A 171 12.48 -4.01 -7.93
CA GLU A 171 13.87 -4.17 -8.40
C GLU A 171 14.00 -5.17 -9.55
N PHE A 172 13.18 -6.22 -9.57
CA PHE A 172 13.21 -7.22 -10.64
C PHE A 172 12.63 -6.69 -11.95
N ILE A 173 11.75 -5.68 -11.90
CA ILE A 173 11.32 -4.93 -13.07
C ILE A 173 12.51 -4.13 -13.61
N LYS A 174 13.18 -3.35 -12.75
CA LYS A 174 14.34 -2.53 -13.09
C LYS A 174 15.49 -3.37 -13.68
N ASP A 175 15.77 -4.51 -13.07
CA ASP A 175 16.90 -5.37 -13.44
C ASP A 175 16.54 -6.39 -14.54
N ARG A 176 15.33 -6.32 -15.13
CA ARG A 176 14.84 -7.22 -16.17
C ARG A 176 14.93 -8.71 -15.80
N LYS A 177 14.56 -9.05 -14.57
CA LYS A 177 14.54 -10.40 -14.02
C LYS A 177 13.12 -10.97 -14.03
N PRO A 178 12.64 -11.54 -15.17
CA PRO A 178 11.22 -11.90 -15.33
C PRO A 178 10.78 -13.01 -14.37
N ILE A 179 11.61 -14.03 -14.15
CA ILE A 179 11.22 -15.17 -13.32
C ILE A 179 10.99 -14.73 -11.88
N GLN A 180 11.92 -13.96 -11.29
CA GLN A 180 11.79 -13.46 -9.92
C GLN A 180 10.58 -12.52 -9.77
N PHE A 181 10.34 -11.69 -10.78
CA PHE A 181 9.18 -10.81 -10.81
C PHE A 181 7.87 -11.61 -10.85
N VAL A 182 7.76 -12.58 -11.76
CA VAL A 182 6.55 -13.41 -11.92
C VAL A 182 6.27 -14.24 -10.68
N VAL A 183 7.30 -14.80 -10.03
CA VAL A 183 7.13 -15.55 -8.77
C VAL A 183 6.51 -14.64 -7.69
N LEU A 184 7.02 -13.42 -7.50
CA LEU A 184 6.43 -12.49 -6.53
C LEU A 184 5.05 -11.98 -6.95
N LEU A 185 4.80 -11.83 -8.25
CA LEU A 185 3.49 -11.44 -8.77
C LEU A 185 2.44 -12.53 -8.49
N ILE A 186 2.76 -13.80 -8.74
CA ILE A 186 1.90 -14.95 -8.42
C ILE A 186 1.68 -15.06 -6.90
N LEU A 187 2.74 -14.89 -6.11
CA LEU A 187 2.63 -14.89 -4.65
C LEU A 187 1.70 -13.75 -4.18
N ALA A 188 1.83 -12.54 -4.70
CA ALA A 188 0.95 -11.44 -4.38
C ALA A 188 -0.51 -11.73 -4.80
N ALA A 189 -0.72 -12.29 -5.99
CA ALA A 189 -2.03 -12.66 -6.50
C ALA A 189 -2.70 -13.76 -5.67
N SER A 190 -1.92 -14.64 -5.05
CA SER A 190 -2.44 -15.67 -4.15
C SER A 190 -2.91 -15.16 -2.78
N PHE A 191 -2.61 -13.90 -2.45
CA PHE A 191 -3.22 -13.14 -1.34
C PHE A 191 -4.37 -12.26 -1.82
N HIS A 192 -4.29 -11.72 -3.04
CA HIS A 192 -5.36 -10.93 -3.64
C HIS A 192 -5.21 -10.86 -5.16
N TYR A 193 -6.13 -11.48 -5.91
CA TYR A 193 -6.00 -11.72 -7.36
C TYR A 193 -5.81 -10.45 -8.19
N THR A 194 -6.39 -9.30 -7.77
CA THR A 194 -6.23 -8.03 -8.50
C THR A 194 -4.77 -7.55 -8.55
N ALA A 195 -3.87 -8.13 -7.74
CA ALA A 195 -2.42 -7.88 -7.80
C ALA A 195 -1.81 -8.15 -9.19
N LEU A 196 -2.43 -9.02 -10.00
CA LEU A 196 -1.98 -9.31 -11.38
C LEU A 196 -1.88 -8.06 -12.25
N ILE A 197 -2.66 -7.01 -11.97
CA ILE A 197 -2.58 -5.73 -12.70
C ILE A 197 -1.19 -5.10 -12.61
N PHE A 198 -0.45 -5.37 -11.54
CA PHE A 198 0.91 -4.87 -11.37
C PHE A 198 1.88 -5.43 -12.43
N GLY A 199 1.55 -6.57 -13.04
CA GLY A 199 2.30 -7.19 -14.12
C GLY A 199 2.49 -6.28 -15.32
N VAL A 200 1.57 -5.35 -15.55
CA VAL A 200 1.66 -4.37 -16.65
C VAL A 200 2.93 -3.51 -16.57
N LEU A 201 3.43 -3.25 -15.36
CA LEU A 201 4.64 -2.44 -15.17
C LEU A 201 5.88 -3.09 -15.82
N TYR A 202 5.95 -4.42 -15.82
CA TYR A 202 7.04 -5.14 -16.48
C TYR A 202 7.04 -4.96 -18.00
N LEU A 203 5.85 -4.86 -18.59
CA LEU A 203 5.65 -4.65 -20.03
C LEU A 203 5.89 -3.19 -20.43
N LEU A 204 5.48 -2.23 -19.57
CA LEU A 204 5.62 -0.80 -19.81
C LEU A 204 7.04 -0.29 -19.56
N TYR A 205 7.77 -0.92 -18.63
CA TYR A 205 9.10 -0.45 -18.26
C TYR A 205 10.06 -0.46 -19.46
N SER A 206 10.69 0.67 -19.70
CA SER A 206 11.80 0.83 -20.63
C SER A 206 12.80 1.86 -20.11
N ASP A 207 14.08 1.65 -20.38
CA ASP A 207 15.14 2.58 -19.98
C ASP A 207 14.99 3.96 -20.66
N ASN A 208 14.39 4.00 -21.86
CA ASN A 208 14.25 5.22 -22.66
C ASN A 208 13.02 6.07 -22.32
N LEU A 209 12.18 5.66 -21.36
CA LEU A 209 10.97 6.39 -20.91
C LEU A 209 10.11 7.00 -22.03
N GLN A 210 9.97 6.29 -23.12
CA GLN A 210 9.06 6.70 -24.20
C GLN A 210 7.62 6.41 -23.77
N LEU A 211 6.92 7.43 -23.26
CA LEU A 211 5.59 7.29 -22.66
C LEU A 211 4.51 6.96 -23.69
N PHE A 212 4.43 7.76 -24.74
CA PHE A 212 3.35 7.76 -25.71
C PHE A 212 3.70 6.97 -26.98
N THR A 213 4.36 5.81 -26.82
CA THR A 213 4.50 4.90 -27.97
C THR A 213 3.17 4.19 -28.23
N LYS A 214 2.89 3.86 -29.51
CA LYS A 214 1.71 3.06 -29.87
C LYS A 214 1.63 1.77 -29.03
N LYS A 215 2.79 1.13 -28.79
CA LYS A 215 2.91 -0.06 -27.94
C LYS A 215 2.40 0.20 -26.51
N ASN A 216 2.88 1.24 -25.84
CA ASN A 216 2.52 1.53 -24.46
C ASN A 216 1.05 1.90 -24.31
N ILE A 217 0.53 2.70 -25.25
CA ILE A 217 -0.90 3.04 -25.29
C ILE A 217 -1.74 1.77 -25.47
N LEU A 218 -1.35 0.89 -26.38
CA LEU A 218 -2.06 -0.37 -26.62
C LEU A 218 -2.03 -1.28 -25.38
N ILE A 219 -0.88 -1.40 -24.70
CA ILE A 219 -0.76 -2.19 -23.45
C ILE A 219 -1.71 -1.64 -22.37
N VAL A 220 -1.68 -0.34 -22.12
CA VAL A 220 -2.54 0.29 -21.10
C VAL A 220 -4.01 0.11 -21.46
N ALA A 221 -4.40 0.33 -22.72
CA ALA A 221 -5.77 0.13 -23.19
C ALA A 221 -6.21 -1.33 -23.06
N SER A 222 -5.35 -2.29 -23.44
CA SER A 222 -5.65 -3.73 -23.33
C SER A 222 -5.84 -4.16 -21.89
N VAL A 223 -5.00 -3.67 -20.97
CA VAL A 223 -5.14 -3.94 -19.53
C VAL A 223 -6.44 -3.35 -19.00
N PHE A 224 -6.76 -2.11 -19.38
CA PHE A 224 -8.01 -1.46 -19.02
C PHE A 224 -9.23 -2.30 -19.46
N LEU A 225 -9.28 -2.65 -20.75
CA LEU A 225 -10.39 -3.44 -21.32
C LEU A 225 -10.49 -4.82 -20.66
N PHE A 226 -9.36 -5.49 -20.46
CA PHE A 226 -9.33 -6.81 -19.84
C PHE A 226 -9.90 -6.81 -18.41
N PHE A 227 -9.45 -5.88 -17.57
CA PHE A 227 -9.94 -5.79 -16.20
C PHE A 227 -11.40 -5.31 -16.13
N SER A 228 -11.82 -4.37 -16.97
CA SER A 228 -13.21 -3.95 -17.06
C SER A 228 -14.12 -5.10 -17.52
N TYR A 229 -13.65 -5.95 -18.45
CA TYR A 229 -14.39 -7.12 -18.92
C TYR A 229 -14.52 -8.19 -17.82
N ILE A 230 -13.42 -8.48 -17.09
CA ILE A 230 -13.46 -9.41 -15.96
C ILE A 230 -14.38 -8.88 -14.85
N ASP A 231 -14.33 -7.60 -14.53
CA ASP A 231 -15.21 -7.00 -13.53
C ASP A 231 -16.69 -7.14 -13.93
N SER A 232 -17.02 -6.94 -15.20
CA SER A 232 -18.37 -7.15 -15.73
C SER A 232 -18.83 -8.60 -15.62
N ILE A 233 -17.96 -9.58 -15.90
CA ILE A 233 -18.28 -11.01 -15.75
C ILE A 233 -18.42 -11.37 -14.28
N LEU A 234 -17.47 -10.97 -13.45
CA LEU A 234 -17.51 -11.24 -12.02
C LEU A 234 -18.70 -10.53 -11.37
N GLY A 235 -19.00 -9.29 -11.76
CA GLY A 235 -20.17 -8.55 -11.32
C GLY A 235 -21.47 -9.28 -11.64
N SER A 236 -21.62 -9.80 -12.86
CA SER A 236 -22.79 -10.60 -13.25
C SER A 236 -22.84 -11.97 -12.55
N ALA A 237 -21.70 -12.61 -12.33
CA ALA A 237 -21.62 -13.84 -11.54
C ALA A 237 -21.88 -13.59 -10.06
N PHE A 238 -21.40 -12.45 -9.51
CA PHE A 238 -21.65 -12.04 -8.14
C PHE A 238 -23.10 -11.64 -7.90
N THR A 239 -23.78 -10.94 -8.83
CA THR A 239 -25.21 -10.66 -8.72
C THR A 239 -26.05 -11.95 -8.75
N THR A 240 -25.62 -12.97 -9.49
CA THR A 240 -26.26 -14.28 -9.50
C THR A 240 -25.98 -15.06 -8.21
N LEU A 241 -24.77 -14.95 -7.65
CA LEU A 241 -24.35 -15.60 -6.40
C LEU A 241 -24.80 -14.81 -5.15
N SER A 242 -24.94 -13.47 -5.22
CA SER A 242 -25.44 -12.65 -4.11
C SER A 242 -26.96 -12.79 -3.91
N ALA A 243 -27.68 -13.19 -4.96
CA ALA A 243 -29.04 -13.68 -4.80
C ALA A 243 -29.10 -14.97 -3.94
N LEU A 244 -27.97 -15.65 -3.77
CA LEU A 244 -27.75 -16.82 -2.90
C LEU A 244 -26.99 -16.50 -1.61
N ARG A 245 -26.49 -15.28 -1.43
CA ARG A 245 -25.69 -14.82 -0.26
C ARG A 245 -26.17 -13.42 0.17
N GLU A 246 -26.94 -13.39 1.24
CA GLU A 246 -27.24 -12.17 1.99
C GLU A 246 -25.91 -11.59 2.53
N GLY A 247 -25.50 -10.42 2.10
CA GLY A 247 -24.34 -9.69 2.64
C GLY A 247 -23.45 -8.95 1.63
N TYR A 248 -23.72 -9.02 0.32
CA TYR A 248 -22.98 -8.25 -0.70
C TYR A 248 -23.79 -7.14 -1.36
N SER A 249 -25.03 -6.91 -0.90
CA SER A 249 -25.96 -5.89 -1.45
C SER A 249 -25.53 -4.45 -1.17
N ASP A 250 -24.63 -4.21 -0.22
CA ASP A 250 -24.29 -2.88 0.29
C ASP A 250 -22.99 -2.30 -0.27
N TYR A 251 -22.49 -2.80 -1.41
CA TYR A 251 -21.46 -2.06 -2.15
C TYR A 251 -22.09 -0.81 -2.77
N GLU A 252 -22.29 0.21 -1.93
CA GLU A 252 -22.68 1.53 -2.39
C GLU A 252 -21.71 2.02 -3.47
N TYR A 253 -22.26 2.45 -4.60
CA TYR A 253 -21.55 3.17 -5.64
C TYR A 253 -20.75 4.30 -5.00
N SER A 254 -19.42 4.19 -5.00
CA SER A 254 -18.57 5.29 -4.56
C SER A 254 -18.92 6.51 -5.40
N ASP A 255 -19.26 7.61 -4.72
CA ASP A 255 -19.68 8.84 -5.36
C ASP A 255 -18.63 9.27 -6.41
N ALA A 256 -19.04 9.34 -7.68
CA ALA A 256 -18.14 9.69 -8.80
C ALA A 256 -17.47 11.07 -8.59
N SER A 257 -18.13 11.96 -7.84
CA SER A 257 -17.57 13.27 -7.49
C SER A 257 -16.32 13.17 -6.62
N LYS A 258 -16.26 12.20 -5.69
CA LYS A 258 -15.08 11.96 -4.84
C LYS A 258 -13.89 11.47 -5.66
N ASN A 259 -14.14 10.59 -6.61
CA ASN A 259 -13.07 10.07 -7.48
C ASN A 259 -12.42 11.16 -8.33
N ILE A 260 -13.20 12.13 -8.84
CA ILE A 260 -12.68 13.29 -9.59
C ILE A 260 -11.83 14.17 -8.70
N ALA A 261 -12.29 14.51 -7.48
CA ALA A 261 -11.53 15.30 -6.54
C ALA A 261 -10.16 14.65 -6.21
N GLU A 262 -10.13 13.34 -5.95
CA GLU A 262 -8.88 12.62 -5.70
C GLU A 262 -7.92 12.67 -6.90
N ILE A 263 -8.41 12.59 -8.14
CA ILE A 263 -7.59 12.72 -9.34
C ILE A 263 -6.97 14.12 -9.41
N ILE A 264 -7.77 15.16 -9.15
CA ILE A 264 -7.29 16.56 -9.16
C ILE A 264 -6.20 16.75 -8.11
N PHE A 265 -6.36 16.23 -6.90
CA PHE A 265 -5.36 16.32 -5.84
C PHE A 265 -4.09 15.51 -6.11
N LEU A 266 -4.18 14.42 -6.88
CA LEU A 266 -3.02 13.63 -7.29
C LEU A 266 -2.32 14.19 -8.54
N LEU A 267 -2.99 15.05 -9.33
CA LEU A 267 -2.41 15.64 -10.54
C LEU A 267 -1.05 16.31 -10.31
N PRO A 268 -0.82 17.07 -9.22
CA PRO A 268 0.50 17.62 -8.91
C PRO A 268 1.60 16.55 -8.78
N VAL A 269 1.28 15.34 -8.31
CA VAL A 269 2.24 14.23 -8.23
C VAL A 269 2.68 13.80 -9.63
N LEU A 270 1.74 13.68 -10.56
CA LEU A 270 2.03 13.38 -11.96
C LEU A 270 2.86 14.48 -12.62
N LEU A 271 2.45 15.74 -12.46
CA LEU A 271 3.17 16.90 -13.00
C LEU A 271 4.59 16.96 -12.44
N TYR A 272 4.76 16.75 -11.14
CA TYR A 272 6.07 16.67 -10.50
C TYR A 272 6.94 15.56 -11.10
N ALA A 273 6.37 14.36 -11.26
CA ALA A 273 7.07 13.24 -11.87
C ALA A 273 7.51 13.55 -13.31
N LEU A 274 6.66 14.20 -14.11
CA LEU A 274 6.95 14.59 -15.49
C LEU A 274 8.06 15.67 -15.57
N VAL A 275 7.95 16.72 -14.76
CA VAL A 275 8.88 17.86 -14.77
C VAL A 275 10.28 17.43 -14.30
N TYR A 276 10.34 16.67 -13.20
CA TYR A 276 11.62 16.31 -12.59
C TYR A 276 12.13 14.92 -12.99
N ARG A 277 11.50 14.25 -13.98
CA ARG A 277 11.80 12.87 -14.39
C ARG A 277 13.29 12.58 -14.60
N LYS A 278 13.99 13.45 -15.33
CA LYS A 278 15.42 13.26 -15.61
C LYS A 278 16.25 13.31 -14.34
N GLN A 279 16.04 14.33 -13.49
CA GLN A 279 16.75 14.46 -12.22
C GLN A 279 16.48 13.28 -11.27
N LEU A 280 15.24 12.82 -11.19
CA LEU A 280 14.84 11.66 -10.36
C LEU A 280 15.52 10.37 -10.83
N ILE A 281 15.58 10.13 -12.15
CA ILE A 281 16.22 8.93 -12.72
C ILE A 281 17.74 8.98 -12.53
N ASP A 282 18.36 10.15 -12.72
CA ASP A 282 19.79 10.32 -12.49
C ASP A 282 20.17 10.04 -11.03
N LEU A 283 19.27 10.34 -10.07
CA LEU A 283 19.47 10.00 -8.67
C LEU A 283 19.41 8.50 -8.40
N ASN A 284 18.48 7.78 -9.02
CA ASN A 284 18.33 6.34 -8.90
C ASN A 284 17.48 5.79 -10.07
N ARG A 285 18.02 4.80 -10.79
CA ARG A 285 17.28 4.11 -11.88
C ARG A 285 15.95 3.48 -11.44
N MET A 286 15.77 3.23 -10.14
CA MET A 286 14.48 2.81 -9.59
C MET A 286 13.36 3.81 -9.89
N ASN A 287 13.68 5.10 -9.97
CA ASN A 287 12.71 6.14 -10.25
C ASN A 287 12.11 6.06 -11.66
N SER A 288 12.76 5.32 -12.60
CA SER A 288 12.16 5.03 -13.89
C SER A 288 10.98 4.05 -13.77
N VAL A 289 11.05 3.09 -12.85
CA VAL A 289 9.91 2.21 -12.55
C VAL A 289 8.83 3.00 -11.81
N LEU A 290 9.21 3.79 -10.79
CA LEU A 290 8.26 4.63 -10.03
C LEU A 290 7.51 5.61 -10.94
N PHE A 291 8.13 6.09 -12.01
CA PHE A 291 7.46 6.92 -12.99
C PHE A 291 6.28 6.18 -13.67
N TRP A 292 6.48 4.93 -14.10
CA TRP A 292 5.40 4.12 -14.65
C TRP A 292 4.34 3.76 -13.62
N VAL A 293 4.74 3.60 -12.35
CA VAL A 293 3.79 3.42 -11.25
C VAL A 293 2.89 4.66 -11.08
N VAL A 294 3.43 5.88 -11.22
CA VAL A 294 2.62 7.11 -11.21
C VAL A 294 1.63 7.13 -12.37
N VAL A 295 2.07 6.79 -13.57
CA VAL A 295 1.15 6.71 -14.73
C VAL A 295 0.03 5.71 -14.46
N MET A 296 0.35 4.53 -13.94
CA MET A 296 -0.64 3.50 -13.62
C MET A 296 -1.56 3.90 -12.45
N LEU A 297 -1.09 4.72 -11.51
CA LEU A 297 -1.95 5.30 -10.46
C LEU A 297 -3.11 6.09 -11.08
N PHE A 298 -2.82 6.94 -12.08
CA PHE A 298 -3.86 7.73 -12.75
C PHE A 298 -4.78 6.87 -13.62
N VAL A 299 -4.20 5.92 -14.37
CA VAL A 299 -4.97 4.99 -15.18
C VAL A 299 -5.93 4.17 -14.31
N SER A 300 -5.44 3.65 -13.17
CA SER A 300 -6.27 2.85 -12.26
C SER A 300 -7.37 3.67 -11.56
N LYS A 301 -7.11 4.94 -11.25
CA LYS A 301 -8.16 5.84 -10.76
C LYS A 301 -9.24 6.08 -11.81
N ALA A 302 -8.85 6.31 -13.07
CA ALA A 302 -9.81 6.44 -14.18
C ALA A 302 -10.63 5.16 -14.41
N ILE A 303 -10.01 3.98 -14.27
CA ILE A 303 -10.69 2.68 -14.31
C ILE A 303 -11.74 2.60 -13.20
N GLY A 304 -11.38 2.95 -11.97
CA GLY A 304 -12.28 2.91 -10.81
C GLY A 304 -13.51 3.82 -10.93
N MET A 305 -13.44 4.87 -11.77
CA MET A 305 -14.60 5.73 -12.06
C MET A 305 -15.62 5.05 -12.97
N VAL A 306 -15.17 4.15 -13.85
CA VAL A 306 -16.03 3.45 -14.83
C VAL A 306 -16.49 2.10 -14.27
N SER A 307 -15.68 1.49 -13.42
CA SER A 307 -15.91 0.15 -12.87
C SER A 307 -15.75 0.16 -11.35
N PRO A 308 -16.84 0.23 -10.58
CA PRO A 308 -16.82 0.31 -9.11
C PRO A 308 -16.06 -0.83 -8.44
N GLY A 309 -16.16 -2.06 -8.96
CA GLY A 309 -15.45 -3.22 -8.43
C GLY A 309 -13.91 -3.09 -8.53
N LEU A 310 -13.41 -2.23 -9.43
CA LEU A 310 -12.00 -1.94 -9.61
C LEU A 310 -11.56 -0.63 -8.92
N SER A 311 -12.43 0.02 -8.15
CA SER A 311 -12.15 1.30 -7.49
C SER A 311 -10.91 1.21 -6.57
N ARG A 312 -10.67 0.06 -5.94
CA ARG A 312 -9.55 -0.18 -5.02
C ARG A 312 -8.22 -0.54 -5.72
N VAL A 313 -8.20 -0.70 -7.05
CA VAL A 313 -6.98 -1.11 -7.79
C VAL A 313 -5.87 -0.07 -7.70
N HIS A 314 -6.20 1.20 -7.57
CA HIS A 314 -5.22 2.27 -7.44
C HIS A 314 -4.29 2.11 -6.23
N TYR A 315 -4.69 1.39 -5.17
CA TYR A 315 -3.84 1.15 -4.00
C TYR A 315 -2.54 0.41 -4.36
N TYR A 316 -2.54 -0.42 -5.43
CA TYR A 316 -1.31 -1.06 -5.91
C TYR A 316 -0.26 -0.07 -6.43
N PHE A 317 -0.64 1.16 -6.74
CA PHE A 317 0.23 2.15 -7.35
C PHE A 317 0.46 3.39 -6.46
N VAL A 318 -0.36 3.61 -5.43
CA VAL A 318 -0.27 4.81 -4.59
C VAL A 318 1.07 4.94 -3.86
N PHE A 319 1.77 3.82 -3.62
CA PHE A 319 3.08 3.80 -2.95
C PHE A 319 4.17 4.59 -3.69
N CYS A 320 4.00 4.87 -4.98
CA CYS A 320 4.94 5.72 -5.71
C CYS A 320 5.10 7.10 -5.06
N THR A 321 4.03 7.64 -4.49
CA THR A 321 4.00 8.97 -3.88
C THR A 321 4.94 9.07 -2.67
N PRO A 322 4.91 8.19 -1.64
CA PRO A 322 5.88 8.19 -0.55
C PRO A 322 7.33 8.06 -1.02
N PHE A 323 7.58 7.17 -1.98
CA PHE A 323 8.95 6.99 -2.48
C PHE A 323 9.43 8.21 -3.25
N MET A 324 8.63 8.80 -4.13
CA MET A 324 8.98 10.04 -4.83
C MET A 324 9.20 11.19 -3.84
N MET A 325 8.35 11.31 -2.81
CA MET A 325 8.56 12.29 -1.74
C MET A 325 9.90 12.09 -1.04
N SER A 326 10.33 10.85 -0.84
CA SER A 326 11.65 10.57 -0.24
C SER A 326 12.82 11.03 -1.12
N TYR A 327 12.69 10.98 -2.44
CA TYR A 327 13.71 11.43 -3.39
C TYR A 327 13.71 12.94 -3.61
N SER A 328 12.63 13.65 -3.31
CA SER A 328 12.53 15.10 -3.51
C SER A 328 13.65 15.88 -2.82
N THR A 329 14.12 15.41 -1.67
CA THR A 329 15.19 16.07 -0.88
C THR A 329 16.53 16.17 -1.60
N LYS A 330 16.75 15.35 -2.63
CA LYS A 330 18.01 15.34 -3.42
C LYS A 330 17.93 16.15 -4.70
N LEU A 331 16.79 16.73 -5.02
CA LEU A 331 16.66 17.59 -6.21
C LEU A 331 17.45 18.90 -6.06
N LYS A 332 17.79 19.51 -7.19
CA LYS A 332 18.75 20.62 -7.23
C LYS A 332 18.18 21.90 -6.60
N SER A 333 16.93 22.26 -6.89
CA SER A 333 16.36 23.52 -6.39
C SER A 333 15.59 23.34 -5.08
N ASN A 334 15.57 24.37 -4.24
CA ASN A 334 14.79 24.37 -3.00
C ASN A 334 13.29 24.23 -3.29
N LEU A 335 12.79 24.87 -4.35
CA LEU A 335 11.41 24.76 -4.77
C LEU A 335 11.04 23.31 -5.13
N SER A 336 11.89 22.62 -5.91
CA SER A 336 11.65 21.21 -6.28
C SER A 336 11.66 20.27 -5.09
N ARG A 337 12.40 20.61 -4.00
CA ARG A 337 12.43 19.82 -2.77
C ARG A 337 11.17 19.99 -1.93
N LEU A 338 10.54 21.14 -1.96
CA LEU A 338 9.41 21.49 -1.09
C LEU A 338 8.04 21.27 -1.73
N ILE A 339 7.92 21.39 -3.05
CA ILE A 339 6.64 21.29 -3.76
C ILE A 339 5.93 19.98 -3.45
N LEU A 340 6.59 18.84 -3.64
CA LEU A 340 5.93 17.54 -3.49
C LEU A 340 5.53 17.25 -2.04
N PRO A 341 6.39 17.44 -1.01
CA PRO A 341 5.98 17.33 0.38
C PRO A 341 4.80 18.24 0.74
N PHE A 342 4.81 19.48 0.28
CA PHE A 342 3.75 20.46 0.53
C PHE A 342 2.41 20.01 -0.07
N VAL A 343 2.42 19.60 -1.33
CA VAL A 343 1.22 19.09 -2.02
C VAL A 343 0.66 17.85 -1.33
N ILE A 344 1.51 16.93 -0.89
CA ILE A 344 1.09 15.71 -0.20
C ILE A 344 0.50 16.03 1.17
N ILE A 345 1.03 17.02 1.88
CA ILE A 345 0.47 17.48 3.16
C ILE A 345 -0.93 18.09 2.93
N ILE A 346 -1.10 18.91 1.89
CA ILE A 346 -2.43 19.45 1.54
C ILE A 346 -3.40 18.33 1.21
N TYR A 347 -2.98 17.37 0.39
CA TYR A 347 -3.78 16.19 0.08
C TYR A 347 -4.20 15.43 1.35
N TYR A 348 -3.26 15.27 2.30
CA TYR A 348 -3.54 14.60 3.57
C TYR A 348 -4.58 15.35 4.40
N VAL A 349 -4.46 16.66 4.53
CA VAL A 349 -5.43 17.48 5.26
C VAL A 349 -6.82 17.36 4.63
N TRP A 350 -6.90 17.42 3.31
CA TRP A 350 -8.15 17.24 2.58
C TRP A 350 -8.70 15.80 2.74
N SER A 351 -7.86 14.79 2.62
CA SER A 351 -8.24 13.37 2.77
C SER A 351 -8.76 13.08 4.18
N ILE A 352 -8.10 13.62 5.22
CA ILE A 352 -8.57 13.52 6.59
C ILE A 352 -9.97 14.13 6.73
N GLN A 353 -10.23 15.32 6.21
CA GLN A 353 -11.55 15.94 6.29
C GLN A 353 -12.63 15.02 5.70
N ASN A 354 -12.37 14.41 4.54
CA ASN A 354 -13.31 13.47 3.92
C ASN A 354 -13.47 12.17 4.72
N ILE A 355 -12.37 11.65 5.30
CA ILE A 355 -12.43 10.49 6.18
C ILE A 355 -13.22 10.81 7.44
N PHE A 356 -13.04 12.00 8.05
CA PHE A 356 -13.78 12.45 9.21
C PHE A 356 -15.28 12.59 8.95
N GLU A 357 -15.68 12.98 7.75
CA GLU A 357 -17.09 13.16 7.43
C GLU A 357 -17.83 11.84 7.16
N TYR A 358 -17.13 10.80 6.63
CA TYR A 358 -17.80 9.62 6.07
C TYR A 358 -17.33 8.25 6.61
N GLN A 359 -16.12 8.15 7.21
CA GLN A 359 -15.54 6.85 7.56
C GLN A 359 -14.78 6.85 8.89
N TRP A 360 -14.80 7.95 9.62
CA TRP A 360 -13.99 8.11 10.82
C TRP A 360 -14.45 7.20 11.98
N GLU A 361 -15.71 6.87 12.04
CA GLU A 361 -16.28 5.97 13.04
C GLU A 361 -15.67 4.56 12.96
N ASP A 362 -15.20 4.14 11.77
CA ASP A 362 -14.57 2.84 11.54
C ASP A 362 -13.09 2.78 11.98
N PHE A 363 -12.43 3.91 12.14
CA PHE A 363 -11.02 4.00 12.55
C PHE A 363 -10.85 4.60 13.95
N LEU A 364 -11.79 5.39 14.42
CA LEU A 364 -11.79 6.02 15.73
C LEU A 364 -13.16 5.85 16.44
N PRO A 365 -13.15 5.64 17.72
CA PRO A 365 -11.94 5.56 18.57
C PRO A 365 -11.14 4.29 18.30
N TYR A 366 -9.84 4.44 18.00
CA TYR A 366 -8.93 3.30 17.89
C TYR A 366 -9.04 2.43 19.14
N GLN A 367 -9.24 1.14 18.98
CA GLN A 367 -9.30 0.16 20.05
C GLN A 367 -8.14 -0.82 19.96
N SER A 368 -7.54 -1.13 21.10
CA SER A 368 -6.52 -2.17 21.21
C SER A 368 -7.02 -3.32 22.05
N ILE A 369 -6.61 -4.55 21.72
CA ILE A 369 -6.90 -5.72 22.55
C ILE A 369 -6.36 -5.57 23.99
N LEU A 370 -5.33 -4.76 24.20
CA LEU A 370 -4.78 -4.46 25.53
C LEU A 370 -5.71 -3.59 26.40
N GLN A 371 -6.80 -3.08 25.84
CA GLN A 371 -7.75 -2.18 26.49
C GLN A 371 -9.17 -2.77 26.53
N LYS A 372 -9.28 -4.07 26.20
CA LYS A 372 -10.47 -4.89 26.32
C LYS A 372 -10.57 -5.46 27.76
#